data_83046734ca9af4490bd4575ab1826033
#
_entry.id   83046734ca9af4490bd4575ab1826033
#
_cell.length_a   1.000
_cell.length_b   1.000
_cell.length_c   1.000
_cell.angle_alpha   90.00
_cell.angle_beta   90.00
_cell.angle_gamma   90.00
#
_symmetry.space_group_name_H-M   'P 1'
#
loop_
_entity.id
_entity.type
_entity.pdbx_description
1 polymer ?
#
loop_
_entity_poly.entity_id
_entity_poly.type
_entity_poly.pdbx_seq_one_letter_code
_entity_poly.pdbx_strand_id
1 'polypeptide(L)'
;MRTLKLIAFAALAAVSVAAFAAATQLKVTKQVTINASADKVWATISDFGGLDKWHPALESDKIVAGKDNEVGAERLLTLKGGGTIHEKLLAYDDKRHSMRYSILEGVLPVTEYTSTITVAAAGKDRSTVTWSGAFKRKDTGDKPAADANDETATKTMSGVYQAGLDNLKKMLEPSAR
;
A
#
# COMPACT_ATOMS: atom_id res chain seq x y z
N MET A 1 67.14 47.44 8.17
CA MET A 1 65.89 47.28 7.46
C MET A 1 65.38 45.85 7.77
N ARG A 2 64.33 45.71 8.64
CA ARG A 2 63.76 44.42 9.03
C ARG A 2 62.46 44.22 8.24
N THR A 3 62.46 43.26 7.35
CA THR A 3 61.27 42.87 6.58
C THR A 3 60.34 41.96 7.42
N LEU A 4 59.16 42.45 7.70
CA LEU A 4 58.12 41.79 8.40
C LEU A 4 57.37 40.90 7.40
N LYS A 5 57.41 39.55 7.57
CA LYS A 5 56.59 38.57 6.77
C LYS A 5 55.24 38.42 7.43
N LEU A 6 54.20 38.93 6.76
CA LEU A 6 52.79 38.55 7.14
C LEU A 6 52.48 37.13 6.68
N ILE A 7 52.13 36.30 7.64
CA ILE A 7 51.57 34.96 7.37
C ILE A 7 50.04 35.10 7.43
N ALA A 8 49.39 34.99 6.27
CA ALA A 8 47.94 34.96 6.18
C ALA A 8 47.46 33.54 6.51
N PHE A 9 46.72 33.37 7.61
CA PHE A 9 46.00 32.12 7.93
C PHE A 9 44.65 32.12 7.18
N ALA A 10 44.51 31.29 6.16
CA ALA A 10 43.22 31.01 5.53
C ALA A 10 42.48 29.96 6.37
N ALA A 11 41.45 30.37 7.10
CA ALA A 11 40.55 29.47 7.78
C ALA A 11 39.58 28.85 6.76
N LEU A 12 39.77 27.59 6.44
CA LEU A 12 38.87 26.81 5.60
C LEU A 12 37.68 26.38 6.46
N ALA A 13 36.53 27.06 6.34
CA ALA A 13 35.28 26.65 6.99
C ALA A 13 34.71 25.46 6.23
N ALA A 14 34.82 24.27 6.79
CA ALA A 14 34.14 23.08 6.29
C ALA A 14 32.64 23.19 6.58
N VAL A 15 31.84 23.51 5.56
CA VAL A 15 30.38 23.44 5.64
C VAL A 15 29.99 21.97 5.53
N SER A 16 29.67 21.35 6.65
CA SER A 16 29.09 20.01 6.68
C SER A 16 27.65 20.09 6.16
N VAL A 17 27.42 19.70 4.90
CA VAL A 17 26.08 19.48 4.36
C VAL A 17 25.60 18.19 4.97
N ALA A 18 24.74 18.26 5.98
CA ALA A 18 23.99 17.11 6.45
C ALA A 18 23.03 16.70 5.33
N ALA A 19 23.34 15.62 4.64
CA ALA A 19 22.40 15.00 3.70
C ALA A 19 21.25 14.38 4.53
N PHE A 20 20.12 15.05 4.58
CA PHE A 20 18.90 14.47 5.11
C PHE A 20 18.48 13.32 4.19
N ALA A 21 18.58 12.10 4.66
CA ALA A 21 18.10 10.94 3.94
C ALA A 21 16.56 10.96 3.95
N ALA A 22 15.97 11.50 2.89
CA ALA A 22 14.52 11.44 2.71
C ALA A 22 14.06 9.97 2.75
N ALA A 23 12.91 9.70 3.40
CA ALA A 23 12.36 8.35 3.46
C ALA A 23 12.18 7.78 2.05
N THR A 24 12.79 6.63 1.80
CA THR A 24 12.81 5.96 0.48
C THR A 24 11.40 5.46 0.14
N GLN A 25 11.02 5.53 -1.13
CA GLN A 25 9.79 4.91 -1.59
C GLN A 25 9.92 3.37 -1.57
N LEU A 26 9.06 2.74 -0.80
CA LEU A 26 8.96 1.29 -0.64
C LEU A 26 7.91 0.74 -1.60
N LYS A 27 8.07 -0.53 -1.98
CA LYS A 27 7.11 -1.24 -2.83
C LYS A 27 6.88 -2.64 -2.31
N VAL A 28 5.62 -3.07 -2.32
CA VAL A 28 5.22 -4.46 -2.05
C VAL A 28 4.33 -4.93 -3.19
N THR A 29 4.57 -6.13 -3.67
CA THR A 29 3.69 -6.81 -4.64
C THR A 29 3.48 -8.23 -4.18
N LYS A 30 2.22 -8.66 -4.15
CA LYS A 30 1.79 -10.04 -3.91
C LYS A 30 0.91 -10.51 -5.04
N GLN A 31 1.00 -11.80 -5.32
CA GLN A 31 0.20 -12.44 -6.37
C GLN A 31 -0.33 -13.77 -5.87
N VAL A 32 -1.51 -14.12 -6.36
CA VAL A 32 -2.08 -15.45 -6.19
C VAL A 32 -2.71 -15.92 -7.50
N THR A 33 -2.52 -17.18 -7.85
CA THR A 33 -3.26 -17.83 -8.92
C THR A 33 -4.47 -18.54 -8.33
N ILE A 34 -5.65 -18.30 -8.89
CA ILE A 34 -6.94 -18.84 -8.46
C ILE A 34 -7.54 -19.65 -9.61
N ASN A 35 -8.06 -20.86 -9.30
CA ASN A 35 -8.76 -21.72 -10.26
C ASN A 35 -10.23 -21.26 -10.41
N ALA A 36 -10.36 -20.05 -10.93
CA ALA A 36 -11.61 -19.41 -11.32
C ALA A 36 -11.33 -18.42 -12.46
N SER A 37 -12.32 -18.18 -13.32
CA SER A 37 -12.19 -17.19 -14.39
C SER A 37 -11.95 -15.79 -13.84
N ALA A 38 -11.30 -14.93 -14.62
CA ALA A 38 -11.02 -13.56 -14.22
C ALA A 38 -12.30 -12.79 -13.88
N ASP A 39 -13.37 -12.97 -14.66
CA ASP A 39 -14.68 -12.34 -14.43
C ASP A 39 -15.28 -12.76 -13.09
N LYS A 40 -15.19 -14.06 -12.75
CA LYS A 40 -15.70 -14.56 -11.45
C LYS A 40 -14.91 -13.99 -10.28
N VAL A 41 -13.58 -13.92 -10.39
CA VAL A 41 -12.71 -13.33 -9.35
C VAL A 41 -13.00 -11.84 -9.22
N TRP A 42 -13.07 -11.13 -10.35
CA TRP A 42 -13.35 -9.69 -10.36
C TRP A 42 -14.72 -9.38 -9.75
N ALA A 43 -15.76 -10.11 -10.12
CA ALA A 43 -17.10 -9.96 -9.52
C ALA A 43 -17.12 -10.14 -7.99
N THR A 44 -16.13 -10.83 -7.42
CA THR A 44 -15.99 -10.98 -5.96
C THR A 44 -15.35 -9.77 -5.29
N ILE A 45 -14.45 -9.08 -5.98
CA ILE A 45 -13.62 -8.02 -5.38
C ILE A 45 -13.85 -6.63 -5.98
N SER A 46 -14.70 -6.49 -6.99
CA SER A 46 -14.88 -5.25 -7.75
C SER A 46 -15.53 -4.11 -6.96
N ASP A 47 -16.34 -4.42 -5.95
CA ASP A 47 -16.94 -3.39 -5.10
C ASP A 47 -15.85 -2.72 -4.25
N PHE A 48 -15.62 -1.42 -4.47
CA PHE A 48 -14.66 -0.67 -3.65
C PHE A 48 -15.08 -0.64 -2.19
N GLY A 49 -16.37 -0.52 -1.88
CA GLY A 49 -16.96 -0.60 -0.54
C GLY A 49 -17.23 -2.04 -0.06
N GLY A 50 -16.55 -3.04 -0.60
CA GLY A 50 -16.78 -4.45 -0.28
C GLY A 50 -15.55 -5.25 0.16
N LEU A 51 -14.48 -4.59 0.59
CA LEU A 51 -13.24 -5.27 0.99
C LEU A 51 -13.45 -6.19 2.20
N ASP A 52 -14.35 -5.86 3.11
CA ASP A 52 -14.70 -6.66 4.29
C ASP A 52 -15.35 -8.02 3.93
N LYS A 53 -15.94 -8.14 2.75
CA LYS A 53 -16.54 -9.37 2.26
C LYS A 53 -15.51 -10.47 1.98
N TRP A 54 -14.25 -10.09 1.73
CA TRP A 54 -13.21 -11.05 1.35
C TRP A 54 -11.86 -10.85 2.08
N HIS A 55 -11.60 -9.71 2.72
CA HIS A 55 -10.39 -9.50 3.50
C HIS A 55 -10.59 -9.85 4.99
N PRO A 56 -9.87 -10.87 5.53
CA PRO A 56 -10.19 -11.44 6.83
C PRO A 56 -9.91 -10.52 8.03
N ALA A 57 -9.07 -9.48 7.87
CA ALA A 57 -8.72 -8.54 8.94
C ALA A 57 -9.76 -7.45 9.16
N LEU A 58 -10.77 -7.32 8.29
CA LEU A 58 -11.77 -6.26 8.36
C LEU A 58 -13.03 -6.70 9.10
N GLU A 59 -13.55 -5.80 9.91
CA GLU A 59 -14.86 -5.87 10.54
C GLU A 59 -15.93 -5.24 9.65
N SER A 60 -15.62 -4.10 9.02
CA SER A 60 -16.52 -3.42 8.10
C SER A 60 -15.77 -2.58 7.07
N ASP A 61 -16.44 -2.35 5.93
CA ASP A 61 -16.10 -1.40 4.88
C ASP A 61 -17.33 -0.55 4.57
N LYS A 62 -17.21 0.78 4.61
CA LYS A 62 -18.35 1.69 4.39
C LYS A 62 -17.93 2.84 3.48
N ILE A 63 -18.67 3.05 2.40
CA ILE A 63 -18.54 4.28 1.60
C ILE A 63 -19.00 5.46 2.47
N VAL A 64 -18.11 6.43 2.67
CA VAL A 64 -18.34 7.62 3.51
C VAL A 64 -18.44 8.89 2.67
N ALA A 65 -17.97 8.87 1.41
CA ALA A 65 -18.15 9.96 0.47
C ALA A 65 -18.18 9.43 -0.98
N GLY A 66 -18.89 10.13 -1.86
CA GLY A 66 -19.05 9.73 -3.26
C GLY A 66 -19.98 8.52 -3.43
N LYS A 67 -19.85 7.85 -4.58
CA LYS A 67 -20.61 6.66 -4.90
C LYS A 67 -19.66 5.51 -5.20
N ASP A 68 -20.00 4.32 -4.73
CA ASP A 68 -19.18 3.13 -4.88
C ASP A 68 -18.75 2.90 -6.33
N ASN A 69 -17.51 2.48 -6.54
CA ASN A 69 -16.88 2.27 -7.85
C ASN A 69 -16.73 3.52 -8.73
N GLU A 70 -17.09 4.72 -8.25
CA GLU A 70 -16.83 5.97 -8.94
C GLU A 70 -15.52 6.61 -8.44
N VAL A 71 -14.66 7.07 -9.35
CA VAL A 71 -13.40 7.75 -8.99
C VAL A 71 -13.70 8.95 -8.09
N GLY A 72 -12.98 9.01 -6.97
CA GLY A 72 -13.21 9.99 -5.93
C GLY A 72 -14.04 9.47 -4.75
N ALA A 73 -14.68 8.30 -4.86
CA ALA A 73 -15.33 7.66 -3.72
C ALA A 73 -14.35 7.44 -2.57
N GLU A 74 -14.83 7.61 -1.35
CA GLU A 74 -14.04 7.38 -0.15
C GLU A 74 -14.69 6.32 0.72
N ARG A 75 -13.88 5.44 1.29
CA ARG A 75 -14.34 4.38 2.21
C ARG A 75 -13.63 4.45 3.54
N LEU A 76 -14.33 4.03 4.58
CA LEU A 76 -13.80 3.85 5.93
C LEU A 76 -13.79 2.35 6.25
N LEU A 77 -12.59 1.81 6.39
CA LEU A 77 -12.36 0.44 6.83
C LEU A 77 -12.22 0.41 8.35
N THR A 78 -12.90 -0.54 9.02
CA THR A 78 -12.70 -0.84 10.44
C THR A 78 -11.99 -2.18 10.58
N LEU A 79 -10.90 -2.21 11.35
CA LEU A 79 -10.11 -3.42 11.56
C LEU A 79 -10.65 -4.21 12.77
N LYS A 80 -10.68 -5.55 12.68
CA LYS A 80 -11.03 -6.44 13.81
C LYS A 80 -10.11 -6.28 15.03
N GLY A 81 -8.85 -5.89 14.80
CA GLY A 81 -7.87 -5.59 15.84
C GLY A 81 -7.97 -4.17 16.42
N GLY A 82 -8.95 -3.38 15.98
CA GLY A 82 -9.11 -1.97 16.33
C GLY A 82 -8.41 -1.03 15.36
N GLY A 83 -8.90 0.20 15.32
CA GLY A 83 -8.43 1.25 14.42
C GLY A 83 -9.13 1.25 13.06
N THR A 84 -8.91 2.33 12.32
CA THR A 84 -9.55 2.57 11.03
C THR A 84 -8.52 2.94 9.96
N ILE A 85 -8.94 2.80 8.69
CA ILE A 85 -8.20 3.25 7.51
C ILE A 85 -9.21 3.98 6.63
N HIS A 86 -8.92 5.24 6.29
CA HIS A 86 -9.71 6.04 5.36
C HIS A 86 -9.02 6.04 4.00
N GLU A 87 -9.72 5.60 2.97
CA GLU A 87 -9.16 5.43 1.63
C GLU A 87 -9.99 6.16 0.58
N LYS A 88 -9.33 6.49 -0.54
CA LYS A 88 -9.93 7.14 -1.70
C LYS A 88 -9.64 6.37 -2.98
N LEU A 89 -10.69 6.13 -3.77
CA LEU A 89 -10.59 5.52 -5.10
C LEU A 89 -10.02 6.52 -6.11
N LEU A 90 -8.90 6.16 -6.72
CA LEU A 90 -8.16 6.99 -7.68
C LEU A 90 -8.41 6.60 -9.14
N ALA A 91 -8.67 5.32 -9.39
CA ALA A 91 -9.02 4.79 -10.70
C ALA A 91 -9.82 3.49 -10.55
N TYR A 92 -10.75 3.28 -11.48
CA TYR A 92 -11.55 2.07 -11.57
C TYR A 92 -11.77 1.73 -13.05
N ASP A 93 -11.44 0.50 -13.43
CA ASP A 93 -11.61 0.00 -14.79
C ASP A 93 -12.20 -1.41 -14.74
N ASP A 94 -13.50 -1.49 -14.84
CA ASP A 94 -14.26 -2.73 -14.83
C ASP A 94 -13.87 -3.67 -15.97
N LYS A 95 -13.60 -3.12 -17.14
CA LYS A 95 -13.24 -3.92 -18.33
C LYS A 95 -11.83 -4.52 -18.23
N ARG A 96 -10.92 -3.83 -17.54
CA ARG A 96 -9.54 -4.31 -17.30
C ARG A 96 -9.38 -4.99 -15.96
N HIS A 97 -10.47 -5.12 -15.19
CA HIS A 97 -10.47 -5.71 -13.85
C HIS A 97 -9.39 -5.09 -12.96
N SER A 98 -9.44 -3.78 -12.82
CA SER A 98 -8.42 -3.02 -12.10
C SER A 98 -9.02 -1.89 -11.28
N MET A 99 -8.55 -1.73 -10.04
CA MET A 99 -8.81 -0.54 -9.26
C MET A 99 -7.53 -0.04 -8.58
N ARG A 100 -7.42 1.29 -8.43
CA ARG A 100 -6.33 1.97 -7.74
C ARG A 100 -6.88 2.91 -6.70
N TYR A 101 -6.27 2.91 -5.52
CA TYR A 101 -6.71 3.74 -4.39
C TYR A 101 -5.52 4.22 -3.56
N SER A 102 -5.77 5.20 -2.69
CA SER A 102 -4.80 5.74 -1.73
C SER A 102 -5.36 5.68 -0.32
N ILE A 103 -4.47 5.61 0.67
CA ILE A 103 -4.80 5.89 2.07
C ILE A 103 -4.71 7.40 2.28
N LEU A 104 -5.77 8.00 2.82
CA LEU A 104 -5.81 9.39 3.25
C LEU A 104 -5.27 9.50 4.68
N GLU A 105 -5.74 8.61 5.57
CA GLU A 105 -5.28 8.47 6.94
C GLU A 105 -5.54 7.05 7.46
N GLY A 106 -4.87 6.66 8.55
CA GLY A 106 -5.11 5.36 9.17
C GLY A 106 -4.03 4.92 10.15
N VAL A 107 -4.28 3.72 10.73
CA VAL A 107 -3.41 3.12 11.73
C VAL A 107 -2.21 2.38 11.16
N LEU A 108 -2.16 2.14 9.85
CA LEU A 108 -1.04 1.44 9.23
C LEU A 108 0.27 2.25 9.31
N PRO A 109 1.43 1.59 9.40
CA PRO A 109 2.74 2.25 9.53
C PRO A 109 3.26 2.81 8.19
N VAL A 110 2.37 3.38 7.37
CA VAL A 110 2.68 3.90 6.03
C VAL A 110 2.14 5.31 5.82
N THR A 111 2.76 6.04 4.91
CA THR A 111 2.30 7.33 4.39
C THR A 111 2.54 7.40 2.88
N GLU A 112 1.98 8.39 2.18
CA GLU A 112 2.06 8.55 0.72
C GLU A 112 1.72 7.23 -0.02
N TYR A 113 0.73 6.52 0.52
CA TYR A 113 0.37 5.19 0.03
C TYR A 113 -0.54 5.27 -1.18
N THR A 114 -0.20 4.48 -2.19
CA THR A 114 -1.10 4.13 -3.30
C THR A 114 -1.01 2.64 -3.59
N SER A 115 -2.13 2.03 -3.92
CA SER A 115 -2.20 0.61 -4.25
C SER A 115 -3.03 0.36 -5.49
N THR A 116 -2.71 -0.72 -6.18
CA THR A 116 -3.47 -1.22 -7.33
C THR A 116 -3.71 -2.71 -7.14
N ILE A 117 -4.95 -3.14 -7.35
CA ILE A 117 -5.32 -4.54 -7.48
C ILE A 117 -5.79 -4.80 -8.90
N THR A 118 -5.32 -5.90 -9.50
CA THR A 118 -5.70 -6.31 -10.86
C THR A 118 -5.98 -7.80 -10.91
N VAL A 119 -6.92 -8.19 -11.78
CA VAL A 119 -7.21 -9.59 -12.07
C VAL A 119 -6.96 -9.85 -13.55
N ALA A 120 -6.05 -10.74 -13.87
CA ALA A 120 -5.72 -11.12 -15.23
C ALA A 120 -6.09 -12.59 -15.51
N ALA A 121 -6.68 -12.87 -16.66
CA ALA A 121 -6.91 -14.25 -17.09
C ALA A 121 -5.57 -14.99 -17.27
N ALA A 122 -5.50 -16.20 -16.71
CA ALA A 122 -4.37 -17.13 -16.86
C ALA A 122 -4.82 -18.46 -17.51
N GLY A 123 -5.93 -18.42 -18.23
CA GLY A 123 -6.64 -19.52 -18.89
C GLY A 123 -8.15 -19.31 -18.76
N LYS A 124 -8.93 -20.24 -19.30
CA LYS A 124 -10.41 -20.14 -19.28
C LYS A 124 -10.97 -20.11 -17.85
N ASP A 125 -10.49 -21.01 -17.01
CA ASP A 125 -10.99 -21.21 -15.65
C ASP A 125 -9.91 -20.95 -14.60
N ARG A 126 -8.96 -20.05 -14.91
CA ARG A 126 -7.86 -19.67 -14.04
C ARG A 126 -7.49 -18.21 -14.23
N SER A 127 -7.18 -17.53 -13.15
CA SER A 127 -6.75 -16.13 -13.14
C SER A 127 -5.62 -15.89 -12.17
N THR A 128 -4.93 -14.78 -12.35
CA THR A 128 -3.91 -14.26 -11.43
C THR A 128 -4.39 -12.92 -10.89
N VAL A 129 -4.47 -12.83 -9.56
CA VAL A 129 -4.70 -11.56 -8.87
C VAL A 129 -3.36 -11.00 -8.43
N THR A 130 -3.10 -9.75 -8.79
CA THR A 130 -1.91 -9.00 -8.37
C THR A 130 -2.34 -7.83 -7.50
N TRP A 131 -1.78 -7.74 -6.30
CA TRP A 131 -1.95 -6.60 -5.39
C TRP A 131 -0.60 -5.93 -5.17
N SER A 132 -0.46 -4.68 -5.61
CA SER A 132 0.79 -3.94 -5.52
C SER A 132 0.58 -2.56 -4.91
N GLY A 133 1.49 -2.15 -4.03
CA GLY A 133 1.49 -0.84 -3.40
C GLY A 133 2.84 -0.18 -3.41
N ALA A 134 2.82 1.15 -3.45
CA ALA A 134 3.97 2.02 -3.27
C ALA A 134 3.65 3.00 -2.13
N PHE A 135 4.61 3.19 -1.20
CA PHE A 135 4.41 3.98 0.01
C PHE A 135 5.74 4.40 0.61
N LYS A 136 5.70 5.27 1.62
CA LYS A 136 6.81 5.50 2.55
C LYS A 136 6.44 4.96 3.92
N ARG A 137 7.44 4.71 4.78
CA ARG A 137 7.17 4.45 6.20
C ARG A 137 6.50 5.67 6.84
N LYS A 138 5.70 5.47 7.87
CA LYS A 138 4.93 6.53 8.53
C LYS A 138 5.83 7.55 9.22
N ASP A 139 6.84 7.09 9.94
CA ASP A 139 7.89 7.97 10.49
C ASP A 139 8.96 8.23 9.43
N THR A 140 8.92 9.41 8.81
CA THR A 140 9.86 9.81 7.75
C THR A 140 11.15 10.43 8.29
N GLY A 141 11.34 10.51 9.61
CA GLY A 141 12.53 11.05 10.26
C GLY A 141 13.79 10.18 10.04
N ASP A 142 14.96 10.75 10.36
CA ASP A 142 16.26 10.06 10.18
C ASP A 142 16.46 8.85 11.12
N LYS A 143 15.74 8.81 12.24
CA LYS A 143 15.77 7.75 13.24
C LYS A 143 14.35 7.28 13.55
N PRO A 144 13.70 6.54 12.63
CA PRO A 144 12.34 6.10 12.81
C PRO A 144 12.23 5.16 14.01
N ALA A 145 11.10 5.23 14.71
CA ALA A 145 10.74 4.25 15.73
C ALA A 145 10.65 2.84 15.13
N ALA A 146 10.91 1.81 15.93
CA ALA A 146 10.95 0.42 15.44
C ALA A 146 9.61 -0.03 14.81
N ASP A 147 8.50 0.47 15.30
CA ASP A 147 7.15 0.19 14.79
C ASP A 147 6.71 1.05 13.59
N ALA A 148 7.55 2.00 13.17
CA ALA A 148 7.28 2.93 12.08
C ALA A 148 8.42 3.03 11.04
N ASN A 149 9.37 2.07 11.04
CA ASN A 149 10.50 2.00 10.11
C ASN A 149 10.14 1.27 8.79
N ASP A 150 11.09 1.23 7.85
CA ASP A 150 10.91 0.62 6.52
C ASP A 150 10.60 -0.88 6.59
N GLU A 151 11.24 -1.60 7.51
CA GLU A 151 11.03 -3.03 7.69
C GLU A 151 9.60 -3.31 8.18
N THR A 152 9.16 -2.59 9.21
CA THR A 152 7.81 -2.73 9.76
C THR A 152 6.75 -2.36 8.73
N ALA A 153 6.92 -1.25 8.01
CA ALA A 153 6.02 -0.83 6.95
C ALA A 153 5.91 -1.92 5.85
N THR A 154 7.05 -2.43 5.37
CA THR A 154 7.11 -3.46 4.32
C THR A 154 6.48 -4.78 4.79
N LYS A 155 6.81 -5.23 6.00
CA LYS A 155 6.28 -6.47 6.59
C LYS A 155 4.77 -6.39 6.80
N THR A 156 4.29 -5.27 7.33
CA THR A 156 2.85 -5.04 7.56
C THR A 156 2.08 -5.08 6.23
N MET A 157 2.52 -4.32 5.23
CA MET A 157 1.82 -4.30 3.94
C MET A 157 1.89 -5.64 3.20
N SER A 158 3.03 -6.34 3.30
CA SER A 158 3.18 -7.70 2.78
C SER A 158 2.18 -8.67 3.43
N GLY A 159 2.01 -8.60 4.74
CA GLY A 159 1.06 -9.42 5.50
C GLY A 159 -0.40 -9.10 5.14
N VAL A 160 -0.74 -7.83 5.03
CA VAL A 160 -2.09 -7.37 4.64
C VAL A 160 -2.46 -7.95 3.27
N TYR A 161 -1.62 -7.76 2.25
CA TYR A 161 -1.91 -8.26 0.90
C TYR A 161 -1.99 -9.78 0.86
N GLN A 162 -1.05 -10.46 1.51
CA GLN A 162 -1.02 -11.92 1.52
C GLN A 162 -2.29 -12.50 2.17
N ALA A 163 -2.68 -11.98 3.33
CA ALA A 163 -3.87 -12.46 4.05
C ALA A 163 -5.16 -12.29 3.22
N GLY A 164 -5.31 -11.15 2.54
CA GLY A 164 -6.45 -10.92 1.64
C GLY A 164 -6.47 -11.88 0.46
N LEU A 165 -5.34 -12.02 -0.24
CA LEU A 165 -5.21 -12.90 -1.41
C LEU A 165 -5.41 -14.39 -1.06
N ASP A 166 -4.87 -14.84 0.08
CA ASP A 166 -5.04 -16.23 0.53
C ASP A 166 -6.49 -16.54 0.87
N ASN A 167 -7.19 -15.61 1.54
CA ASN A 167 -8.60 -15.80 1.84
C ASN A 167 -9.46 -15.74 0.57
N LEU A 168 -9.20 -14.83 -0.36
CA LEU A 168 -9.88 -14.77 -1.65
C LEU A 168 -9.75 -16.10 -2.41
N LYS A 169 -8.54 -16.66 -2.47
CA LYS A 169 -8.30 -17.98 -3.06
C LYS A 169 -9.13 -19.06 -2.38
N LYS A 170 -9.10 -19.10 -1.05
CA LYS A 170 -9.86 -20.06 -0.25
C LYS A 170 -11.38 -19.97 -0.50
N MET A 171 -11.92 -18.76 -0.68
CA MET A 171 -13.34 -18.54 -0.94
C MET A 171 -13.75 -19.04 -2.32
N LEU A 172 -12.89 -18.92 -3.31
CA LEU A 172 -13.21 -19.21 -4.72
C LEU A 172 -12.83 -20.63 -5.17
N GLU A 173 -11.90 -21.25 -4.46
CA GLU A 173 -11.51 -22.65 -4.66
C GLU A 173 -12.14 -23.51 -3.55
N PRO A 174 -13.22 -24.26 -3.83
CA PRO A 174 -13.76 -25.20 -2.85
C PRO A 174 -12.68 -26.22 -2.51
N SER A 175 -12.52 -26.50 -1.20
CA SER A 175 -11.65 -27.58 -0.74
C SER A 175 -12.04 -28.86 -1.47
N ALA A 176 -11.06 -29.54 -2.08
CA ALA A 176 -11.28 -30.90 -2.59
C ALA A 176 -11.84 -31.74 -1.44
N ARG A 177 -13.05 -32.26 -1.62
CA ARG A 177 -13.67 -33.19 -0.69
C ARG A 177 -13.03 -34.57 -0.82
#